data_9a205aec9a6a0a54ae96d666ccf99cfe
#
_entry.id   9a205aec9a6a0a54ae96d666ccf99cfe
#
_cell.length_a   1.000
_cell.length_b   1.000
_cell.length_c   1.000
_cell.angle_alpha   90.00
_cell.angle_beta   90.00
_cell.angle_gamma   90.00
#
_symmetry.space_group_name_H-M   'P 1'
#
loop_
_entity.id
_entity.type
_entity.pdbx_description
1 polymer ?
#
loop_
_entity_poly.entity_id
_entity_poly.type
_entity_poly.pdbx_seq_one_letter_code
_entity_poly.pdbx_strand_id
1 'polypeptide(L)'
;HIAELDSDKWRQYAERHRFPMSALYRREWKTLRSFEKRAVADAVTNVFCTPLEEVIFQKELPGYASMVVRNGVAIDHYKPDPSGAEPGHLVFTGVMDYFPNVDGCIWFAHEILPLIRAKVPHAHFTVVGSKPTPEVKALANLDGVEVTGYVDDTRDYLRRAAVSIAPLRVARGIQNKVLEALAMGLPTVGTTSATQGVEGTPGTDYIVADDAQDFADEVIKLLRDPEEGRALGDRARAFVEEKYRWDNCLSPLDEVLEGITNHAKDSDPS
;
A
#
# COMPACT_ATOMS: atom_id res chain seq x y z
N HIS A 1 -14.46 -12.08 4.69
CA HIS A 1 -13.58 -11.05 4.11
C HIS A 1 -12.41 -11.74 3.39
N ILE A 2 -12.18 -11.37 2.15
CA ILE A 2 -11.13 -11.92 1.28
C ILE A 2 -10.27 -10.72 0.86
N ALA A 3 -9.04 -10.64 1.37
CA ALA A 3 -8.14 -9.53 1.02
C ALA A 3 -7.68 -9.62 -0.44
N GLU A 4 -7.36 -10.83 -0.89
CA GLU A 4 -6.98 -11.17 -2.28
C GLU A 4 -7.34 -12.63 -2.57
N LEU A 5 -7.47 -13.00 -3.84
CA LEU A 5 -7.60 -14.41 -4.25
C LEU A 5 -6.22 -15.08 -4.26
N ASP A 6 -5.90 -15.74 -3.16
CA ASP A 6 -4.62 -16.43 -3.01
C ASP A 6 -4.38 -17.51 -4.08
N SER A 7 -5.44 -18.16 -4.56
CA SER A 7 -5.31 -19.16 -5.63
C SER A 7 -4.77 -18.53 -6.93
N ASP A 8 -5.11 -17.29 -7.27
CA ASP A 8 -4.60 -16.62 -8.46
C ASP A 8 -3.08 -16.37 -8.38
N LYS A 9 -2.57 -16.06 -7.19
CA LYS A 9 -1.12 -15.93 -6.93
C LYS A 9 -0.36 -17.23 -7.23
N TRP A 10 -0.89 -18.36 -6.77
CA TRP A 10 -0.29 -19.67 -7.04
C TRP A 10 -0.36 -20.05 -8.52
N ARG A 11 -1.41 -19.64 -9.24
CA ARG A 11 -1.50 -19.78 -10.69
C ARG A 11 -0.37 -19.01 -11.39
N GLN A 12 -0.16 -17.74 -11.03
CA GLN A 12 0.91 -16.92 -11.58
C GLN A 12 2.30 -17.48 -11.28
N TYR A 13 2.53 -18.02 -10.09
CA TYR A 13 3.78 -18.71 -9.77
C TYR A 13 3.99 -19.95 -10.61
N ALA A 14 2.93 -20.75 -10.85
CA ALA A 14 3.01 -21.93 -11.69
C ALA A 14 3.35 -21.61 -13.16
N GLU A 15 2.92 -20.45 -13.66
CA GLU A 15 3.22 -19.97 -15.02
C GLU A 15 4.66 -19.45 -15.16
N ARG A 16 5.21 -18.85 -14.09
CA ARG A 16 6.55 -18.24 -14.12
C ARG A 16 7.70 -19.19 -13.78
N HIS A 17 7.41 -20.36 -13.20
CA HIS A 17 8.44 -21.31 -12.77
C HIS A 17 8.46 -22.56 -13.65
N ARG A 18 9.65 -23.18 -13.73
CA ARG A 18 9.85 -24.46 -14.45
C ARG A 18 9.62 -25.65 -13.51
N PHE A 19 9.45 -26.86 -14.09
CA PHE A 19 9.44 -28.11 -13.34
C PHE A 19 10.71 -28.26 -12.49
N PRO A 20 10.62 -28.77 -11.23
CA PRO A 20 9.43 -29.34 -10.59
C PRO A 20 8.52 -28.32 -9.87
N MET A 21 8.97 -27.09 -9.62
CA MET A 21 8.23 -26.10 -8.84
C MET A 21 6.89 -25.71 -9.48
N SER A 22 6.82 -25.63 -10.81
CA SER A 22 5.56 -25.34 -11.52
C SER A 22 4.48 -26.40 -11.24
N ALA A 23 4.85 -27.66 -11.07
CA ALA A 23 3.90 -28.74 -10.74
C ALA A 23 3.37 -28.58 -9.30
N LEU A 24 4.26 -28.25 -8.35
CA LEU A 24 3.88 -27.96 -6.97
C LEU A 24 2.90 -26.77 -6.89
N TYR A 25 3.24 -25.67 -7.52
CA TYR A 25 2.39 -24.47 -7.55
C TYR A 25 1.03 -24.71 -8.23
N ARG A 26 0.96 -25.54 -9.28
CA ARG A 26 -0.31 -25.96 -9.89
C ARG A 26 -1.17 -26.78 -8.94
N ARG A 27 -0.56 -27.63 -8.12
CA ARG A 27 -1.28 -28.40 -7.11
C ARG A 27 -1.87 -27.45 -6.06
N GLU A 28 -1.06 -26.56 -5.50
CA GLU A 28 -1.49 -25.57 -4.52
C GLU A 28 -2.61 -24.68 -5.08
N TRP A 29 -2.47 -24.17 -6.30
CA TRP A 29 -3.52 -23.44 -6.99
C TRP A 29 -4.85 -24.21 -7.03
N LYS A 30 -4.84 -25.45 -7.49
CA LYS A 30 -6.08 -26.27 -7.59
C LYS A 30 -6.71 -26.54 -6.24
N THR A 31 -5.89 -26.84 -5.23
CA THR A 31 -6.36 -27.15 -3.88
C THR A 31 -7.00 -25.92 -3.24
N LEU A 32 -6.30 -24.79 -3.30
CA LEU A 32 -6.77 -23.54 -2.72
C LEU A 32 -8.01 -23.02 -3.45
N ARG A 33 -8.03 -23.06 -4.79
CA ARG A 33 -9.21 -22.69 -5.56
C ARG A 33 -10.46 -23.53 -5.19
N SER A 34 -10.28 -24.81 -4.92
CA SER A 34 -11.39 -25.67 -4.48
C SER A 34 -11.88 -25.31 -3.08
N PHE A 35 -10.98 -24.87 -2.20
CA PHE A 35 -11.33 -24.35 -0.89
C PHE A 35 -12.06 -23.02 -0.99
N GLU A 36 -11.52 -22.05 -1.76
CA GLU A 36 -12.13 -20.74 -2.00
C GLU A 36 -13.56 -20.89 -2.56
N LYS A 37 -13.78 -21.76 -3.54
CA LYS A 37 -15.11 -22.04 -4.08
C LYS A 37 -16.13 -22.47 -3.04
N ARG A 38 -15.72 -23.28 -2.07
CA ARG A 38 -16.62 -23.68 -0.98
C ARG A 38 -16.88 -22.53 -0.01
N ALA A 39 -15.80 -21.85 0.37
CA ALA A 39 -15.90 -20.72 1.30
C ALA A 39 -16.81 -19.60 0.78
N VAL A 40 -16.71 -19.26 -0.53
CA VAL A 40 -17.54 -18.19 -1.12
C VAL A 40 -18.99 -18.63 -1.33
N ALA A 41 -19.25 -19.93 -1.50
CA ALA A 41 -20.59 -20.47 -1.70
C ALA A 41 -21.47 -20.39 -0.43
N ASP A 42 -20.85 -20.46 0.73
CA ASP A 42 -21.53 -20.42 2.03
C ASP A 42 -21.69 -18.99 2.57
N ALA A 43 -21.12 -18.01 1.88
CA ALA A 43 -21.14 -16.61 2.30
C ALA A 43 -22.37 -15.86 1.73
N VAL A 44 -22.98 -15.02 2.56
CA VAL A 44 -24.07 -14.10 2.11
C VAL A 44 -23.50 -13.10 1.08
N THR A 45 -22.30 -12.59 1.34
CA THR A 45 -21.52 -11.75 0.40
C THR A 45 -20.04 -11.92 0.63
N ASN A 46 -19.24 -11.70 -0.41
CA ASN A 46 -17.80 -11.80 -0.37
C ASN A 46 -17.20 -10.39 -0.41
N VAL A 47 -16.39 -10.05 0.60
CA VAL A 47 -15.89 -8.68 0.80
C VAL A 47 -14.44 -8.58 0.37
N PHE A 48 -14.13 -7.61 -0.50
CA PHE A 48 -12.80 -7.31 -1.02
C PHE A 48 -12.34 -5.91 -0.61
N CYS A 49 -11.03 -5.72 -0.49
CA CYS A 49 -10.46 -4.42 -0.11
C CYS A 49 -10.33 -3.44 -1.29
N THR A 50 -10.35 -3.94 -2.52
CA THR A 50 -10.20 -3.10 -3.71
C THR A 50 -11.16 -3.53 -4.83
N PRO A 51 -11.59 -2.59 -5.69
CA PRO A 51 -12.38 -2.92 -6.88
C PRO A 51 -11.65 -3.88 -7.84
N LEU A 52 -10.32 -3.78 -7.92
CA LEU A 52 -9.52 -4.65 -8.78
C LEU A 52 -9.62 -6.12 -8.34
N GLU A 53 -9.52 -6.40 -7.04
CA GLU A 53 -9.65 -7.75 -6.51
C GLU A 53 -11.08 -8.30 -6.68
N GLU A 54 -12.09 -7.45 -6.55
CA GLU A 54 -13.48 -7.83 -6.84
C GLU A 54 -13.66 -8.22 -8.31
N VAL A 55 -13.12 -7.44 -9.25
CA VAL A 55 -13.16 -7.77 -10.69
C VAL A 55 -12.47 -9.10 -10.98
N ILE A 56 -11.31 -9.36 -10.36
CA ILE A 56 -10.61 -10.65 -10.48
C ILE A 56 -11.49 -11.78 -9.93
N PHE A 57 -12.11 -11.56 -8.77
CA PHE A 57 -13.03 -12.54 -8.16
C PHE A 57 -14.20 -12.86 -9.08
N GLN A 58 -14.90 -11.86 -9.57
CA GLN A 58 -16.07 -12.06 -10.45
C GLN A 58 -15.71 -12.78 -11.77
N LYS A 59 -14.49 -12.55 -12.29
CA LYS A 59 -13.97 -13.28 -13.45
C LYS A 59 -13.68 -14.75 -13.14
N GLU A 60 -13.08 -15.02 -11.98
CA GLU A 60 -12.64 -16.37 -11.61
C GLU A 60 -13.76 -17.22 -10.99
N LEU A 61 -14.68 -16.59 -10.28
CA LEU A 61 -15.80 -17.21 -9.56
C LEU A 61 -17.10 -16.43 -9.83
N PRO A 62 -17.63 -16.47 -11.06
CA PRO A 62 -18.83 -15.70 -11.42
C PRO A 62 -20.08 -16.23 -10.70
N GLY A 63 -21.00 -15.31 -10.40
CA GLY A 63 -22.34 -15.63 -9.86
C GLY A 63 -22.42 -15.62 -8.34
N TYR A 64 -21.33 -15.37 -7.62
CA TYR A 64 -21.36 -15.15 -6.17
C TYR A 64 -21.46 -13.66 -5.86
N ALA A 65 -22.26 -13.32 -4.83
CA ALA A 65 -22.36 -11.93 -4.38
C ALA A 65 -21.00 -11.44 -3.87
N SER A 66 -20.65 -10.22 -4.25
CA SER A 66 -19.43 -9.56 -3.78
C SER A 66 -19.66 -8.07 -3.57
N MET A 67 -18.81 -7.48 -2.74
CA MET A 67 -18.79 -6.05 -2.49
C MET A 67 -17.38 -5.59 -2.13
N VAL A 68 -17.11 -4.31 -2.33
CA VAL A 68 -15.86 -3.69 -1.92
C VAL A 68 -16.07 -2.95 -0.59
N VAL A 69 -15.25 -3.31 0.39
CA VAL A 69 -15.11 -2.58 1.65
C VAL A 69 -13.64 -2.19 1.78
N ARG A 70 -13.33 -0.94 1.50
CA ARG A 70 -11.96 -0.44 1.47
C ARG A 70 -11.32 -0.45 2.85
N ASN A 71 -10.00 -0.61 2.89
CA ASN A 71 -9.27 -0.29 4.10
C ASN A 71 -9.35 1.21 4.35
N GLY A 72 -9.72 1.58 5.57
CA GLY A 72 -9.65 2.96 6.02
C GLY A 72 -8.29 3.29 6.63
N VAL A 73 -8.09 4.56 6.95
CA VAL A 73 -6.97 5.03 7.75
C VAL A 73 -7.48 5.80 8.97
N ALA A 74 -6.77 5.68 10.09
CA ALA A 74 -7.12 6.37 11.32
C ALA A 74 -6.70 7.86 11.24
N ILE A 75 -7.53 8.66 10.58
CA ILE A 75 -7.29 10.07 10.27
C ILE A 75 -6.91 10.89 11.50
N ASP A 76 -7.56 10.62 12.65
CA ASP A 76 -7.29 11.34 13.89
C ASP A 76 -5.99 10.90 14.56
N HIS A 77 -5.44 9.75 14.16
CA HIS A 77 -4.16 9.23 14.59
C HIS A 77 -3.00 9.73 13.73
N TYR A 78 -3.20 9.79 12.41
CA TYR A 78 -2.26 10.31 11.43
C TYR A 78 -2.57 11.79 11.14
N LYS A 79 -1.98 12.70 11.93
CA LYS A 79 -2.20 14.16 11.80
C LYS A 79 -0.97 14.84 11.24
N PRO A 80 -1.14 15.72 10.24
CA PRO A 80 -0.04 16.55 9.72
C PRO A 80 0.63 17.36 10.83
N ASP A 81 1.95 17.44 10.77
CA ASP A 81 2.75 18.37 11.56
C ASP A 81 3.85 18.97 10.67
N PRO A 82 3.53 20.01 9.92
CA PRO A 82 4.49 20.62 8.98
C PRO A 82 5.67 21.31 9.67
N SER A 83 5.60 21.51 10.99
CA SER A 83 6.70 22.16 11.74
C SER A 83 7.90 21.24 11.97
N GLY A 84 7.70 19.92 11.83
CA GLY A 84 8.73 18.91 12.05
C GLY A 84 9.51 18.49 10.81
N ALA A 85 9.13 18.97 9.61
CA ALA A 85 9.74 18.50 8.36
C ALA A 85 11.22 18.91 8.25
N GLU A 86 12.07 17.91 8.03
CA GLU A 86 13.51 18.10 7.81
C GLU A 86 13.80 18.16 6.30
N PRO A 87 14.47 19.22 5.84
CA PRO A 87 14.82 19.36 4.42
C PRO A 87 15.59 18.13 3.90
N GLY A 88 15.14 17.55 2.80
CA GLY A 88 15.79 16.40 2.18
C GLY A 88 15.47 15.04 2.80
N HIS A 89 14.64 14.97 3.85
CA HIS A 89 14.29 13.69 4.48
C HIS A 89 13.26 12.92 3.66
N LEU A 90 13.66 11.74 3.22
CA LEU A 90 12.83 10.77 2.48
C LEU A 90 12.52 9.59 3.38
N VAL A 91 11.27 9.17 3.46
CA VAL A 91 10.86 8.08 4.36
C VAL A 91 10.14 6.96 3.61
N PHE A 92 10.42 5.72 4.00
CA PHE A 92 9.65 4.54 3.64
C PHE A 92 9.31 3.74 4.90
N THR A 93 8.05 3.34 5.05
CA THR A 93 7.59 2.54 6.19
C THR A 93 7.15 1.15 5.77
N GLY A 94 7.41 0.12 6.60
CA GLY A 94 6.91 -1.23 6.35
C GLY A 94 7.58 -2.32 7.17
N VAL A 95 7.12 -3.55 6.98
CA VAL A 95 7.77 -4.73 7.56
C VAL A 95 8.86 -5.19 6.61
N MET A 96 10.12 -5.23 7.08
CA MET A 96 11.32 -5.35 6.23
C MET A 96 11.79 -6.80 6.01
N ASP A 97 10.93 -7.81 6.25
CA ASP A 97 11.07 -9.18 5.77
C ASP A 97 10.05 -9.51 4.67
N TYR A 98 9.17 -8.57 4.32
CA TYR A 98 8.24 -8.72 3.21
C TYR A 98 8.91 -8.35 1.89
N PHE A 99 8.98 -9.30 0.96
CA PHE A 99 9.75 -9.18 -0.29
C PHE A 99 9.55 -7.87 -1.06
N PRO A 100 8.31 -7.38 -1.31
CA PRO A 100 8.11 -6.11 -2.01
C PRO A 100 8.77 -4.90 -1.32
N ASN A 101 8.80 -4.87 0.02
CA ASN A 101 9.44 -3.81 0.78
C ASN A 101 10.96 -3.90 0.67
N VAL A 102 11.51 -5.11 0.82
CA VAL A 102 12.95 -5.37 0.67
C VAL A 102 13.44 -4.95 -0.72
N ASP A 103 12.75 -5.43 -1.76
CA ASP A 103 13.07 -5.13 -3.16
C ASP A 103 13.00 -3.62 -3.45
N GLY A 104 11.93 -2.96 -3.01
CA GLY A 104 11.74 -1.52 -3.19
C GLY A 104 12.79 -0.67 -2.49
N CYS A 105 13.15 -1.00 -1.22
CA CYS A 105 14.19 -0.30 -0.48
C CYS A 105 15.56 -0.44 -1.15
N ILE A 106 15.91 -1.65 -1.61
CA ILE A 106 17.16 -1.92 -2.30
C ILE A 106 17.23 -1.14 -3.61
N TRP A 107 16.18 -1.20 -4.42
CA TRP A 107 16.09 -0.46 -5.68
C TRP A 107 16.22 1.05 -5.45
N PHE A 108 15.48 1.60 -4.50
CA PHE A 108 15.54 3.03 -4.20
C PHE A 108 16.94 3.46 -3.74
N ALA A 109 17.52 2.73 -2.80
CA ALA A 109 18.81 3.10 -2.21
C ALA A 109 19.97 3.03 -3.21
N HIS A 110 19.95 2.07 -4.15
CA HIS A 110 21.05 1.87 -5.09
C HIS A 110 20.87 2.60 -6.41
N GLU A 111 19.65 2.78 -6.91
CA GLU A 111 19.41 3.31 -8.24
C GLU A 111 18.81 4.72 -8.22
N ILE A 112 17.94 5.06 -7.25
CA ILE A 112 17.21 6.33 -7.22
C ILE A 112 17.91 7.37 -6.33
N LEU A 113 18.25 6.99 -5.10
CA LEU A 113 18.86 7.92 -4.13
C LEU A 113 20.15 8.58 -4.65
N PRO A 114 21.08 7.89 -5.34
CA PRO A 114 22.25 8.52 -5.93
C PRO A 114 21.90 9.64 -6.94
N LEU A 115 20.85 9.46 -7.75
CA LEU A 115 20.38 10.47 -8.71
C LEU A 115 19.84 11.70 -7.97
N ILE A 116 19.07 11.47 -6.90
CA ILE A 116 18.56 12.56 -6.05
C ILE A 116 19.71 13.33 -5.40
N ARG A 117 20.66 12.63 -4.77
CA ARG A 117 21.80 13.24 -4.06
C ARG A 117 22.76 13.98 -4.97
N ALA A 118 22.87 13.59 -6.22
CA ALA A 118 23.61 14.35 -7.23
C ALA A 118 23.06 15.78 -7.44
N LYS A 119 21.78 16.01 -7.15
CA LYS A 119 21.06 17.29 -7.34
C LYS A 119 20.67 17.95 -6.02
N VAL A 120 20.50 17.17 -4.96
CA VAL A 120 20.14 17.58 -3.58
C VAL A 120 21.07 16.81 -2.62
N PRO A 121 22.33 17.29 -2.41
CA PRO A 121 23.37 16.53 -1.69
C PRO A 121 23.04 16.15 -0.25
N HIS A 122 22.17 16.93 0.41
CA HIS A 122 21.72 16.68 1.77
C HIS A 122 20.52 15.74 1.86
N ALA A 123 20.00 15.22 0.73
CA ALA A 123 18.93 14.24 0.75
C ALA A 123 19.37 12.96 1.47
N HIS A 124 18.50 12.48 2.34
CA HIS A 124 18.73 11.24 3.11
C HIS A 124 17.45 10.41 3.16
N PHE A 125 17.64 9.11 3.29
CA PHE A 125 16.58 8.11 3.21
C PHE A 125 16.51 7.30 4.48
N THR A 126 15.36 7.30 5.16
CA THR A 126 15.11 6.48 6.34
C THR A 126 14.16 5.34 6.00
N VAL A 127 14.64 4.11 6.18
CA VAL A 127 13.87 2.87 6.10
C VAL A 127 13.35 2.54 7.49
N VAL A 128 12.05 2.71 7.70
CA VAL A 128 11.41 2.57 9.01
C VAL A 128 10.61 1.28 9.08
N GLY A 129 10.97 0.39 10.00
CA GLY A 129 10.14 -0.78 10.30
C GLY A 129 10.86 -2.02 10.76
N SER A 130 10.05 -2.96 11.23
CA SER A 130 10.51 -4.18 11.92
C SER A 130 11.14 -5.20 10.97
N LYS A 131 11.90 -6.13 11.54
CA LYS A 131 12.45 -7.33 10.89
C LYS A 131 13.31 -7.06 9.64
N PRO A 132 14.24 -6.09 9.64
CA PRO A 132 15.08 -5.86 8.47
C PRO A 132 15.92 -7.09 8.17
N THR A 133 15.87 -7.53 6.89
CA THR A 133 16.74 -8.61 6.38
C THR A 133 18.21 -8.16 6.39
N PRO A 134 19.18 -9.08 6.26
CA PRO A 134 20.59 -8.70 6.15
C PRO A 134 20.86 -7.70 5.02
N GLU A 135 20.18 -7.85 3.88
CA GLU A 135 20.29 -6.98 2.72
C GLU A 135 19.78 -5.57 3.03
N VAL A 136 18.64 -5.45 3.71
CA VAL A 136 18.09 -4.14 4.13
C VAL A 136 18.99 -3.50 5.18
N LYS A 137 19.50 -4.27 6.16
CA LYS A 137 20.46 -3.74 7.16
C LYS A 137 21.72 -3.20 6.52
N ALA A 138 22.20 -3.86 5.44
CA ALA A 138 23.40 -3.44 4.73
C ALA A 138 23.24 -2.07 4.05
N LEU A 139 22.00 -1.62 3.76
CA LEU A 139 21.74 -0.29 3.20
C LEU A 139 22.21 0.84 4.13
N ALA A 140 22.26 0.61 5.45
CA ALA A 140 22.78 1.59 6.40
C ALA A 140 24.29 1.90 6.23
N ASN A 141 25.02 1.11 5.43
CA ASN A 141 26.39 1.41 5.04
C ASN A 141 26.49 2.41 3.87
N LEU A 142 25.38 2.73 3.22
CA LEU A 142 25.34 3.71 2.14
C LEU A 142 25.22 5.12 2.73
N ASP A 143 25.92 6.06 2.12
CA ASP A 143 25.85 7.46 2.55
C ASP A 143 24.44 8.04 2.37
N GLY A 144 23.92 8.61 3.47
CA GLY A 144 22.57 9.18 3.50
C GLY A 144 21.44 8.15 3.64
N VAL A 145 21.73 6.92 4.10
CA VAL A 145 20.69 5.92 4.38
C VAL A 145 20.69 5.53 5.86
N GLU A 146 19.51 5.57 6.46
CA GLU A 146 19.26 5.07 7.81
C GLU A 146 18.29 3.88 7.76
N VAL A 147 18.54 2.85 8.58
CA VAL A 147 17.63 1.71 8.77
C VAL A 147 17.34 1.56 10.26
N THR A 148 16.10 1.87 10.66
CA THR A 148 15.74 1.97 12.09
C THR A 148 15.56 0.61 12.77
N GLY A 149 15.10 -0.40 12.04
CA GLY A 149 14.52 -1.59 12.65
C GLY A 149 13.14 -1.29 13.24
N TYR A 150 12.74 -2.04 14.28
CA TYR A 150 11.48 -1.80 14.99
C TYR A 150 11.49 -0.43 15.67
N VAL A 151 10.38 0.28 15.53
CA VAL A 151 10.10 1.53 16.23
C VAL A 151 8.71 1.44 16.87
N ASP A 152 8.51 2.13 17.99
CA ASP A 152 7.22 2.13 18.68
C ASP A 152 6.17 2.94 17.92
N ASP A 153 6.60 4.02 17.24
CA ASP A 153 5.71 4.89 16.48
C ASP A 153 6.35 5.34 15.16
N THR A 154 5.79 4.90 14.04
CA THR A 154 6.25 5.30 12.70
C THR A 154 5.94 6.76 12.38
N ARG A 155 4.96 7.37 13.06
CA ARG A 155 4.55 8.76 12.84
C ARG A 155 5.65 9.77 13.16
N ASP A 156 6.55 9.45 14.08
CA ASP A 156 7.67 10.33 14.41
C ASP A 156 8.62 10.52 13.23
N TYR A 157 8.77 9.48 12.41
CA TYR A 157 9.54 9.54 11.17
C TYR A 157 8.75 10.19 10.03
N LEU A 158 7.46 9.90 9.93
CA LEU A 158 6.59 10.54 8.94
C LEU A 158 6.52 12.06 9.15
N ARG A 159 6.41 12.54 10.41
CA ARG A 159 6.41 13.99 10.72
C ARG A 159 7.68 14.71 10.31
N ARG A 160 8.82 14.02 10.36
CA ARG A 160 10.12 14.57 9.98
C ARG A 160 10.37 14.53 8.48
N ALA A 161 9.62 13.71 7.73
CA ALA A 161 9.85 13.54 6.31
C ALA A 161 9.41 14.77 5.50
N ALA A 162 10.22 15.10 4.49
CA ALA A 162 9.85 16.06 3.45
C ALA A 162 9.02 15.37 2.33
N VAL A 163 9.33 14.10 2.04
CA VAL A 163 8.62 13.30 1.03
C VAL A 163 8.51 11.86 1.51
N SER A 164 7.32 11.29 1.39
CA SER A 164 7.12 9.84 1.51
C SER A 164 7.35 9.16 0.16
N ILE A 165 8.06 8.04 0.18
CA ILE A 165 8.32 7.26 -1.03
C ILE A 165 7.74 5.86 -0.92
N ALA A 166 7.20 5.34 -2.02
CA ALA A 166 6.67 3.98 -2.12
C ALA A 166 7.18 3.27 -3.38
N PRO A 167 8.47 2.90 -3.43
CA PRO A 167 9.13 2.37 -4.62
C PRO A 167 8.89 0.87 -4.83
N LEU A 168 7.64 0.42 -4.72
CA LEU A 168 7.29 -1.00 -4.79
C LEU A 168 7.14 -1.45 -6.24
N ARG A 169 8.09 -2.22 -6.77
CA ARG A 169 8.02 -2.77 -8.13
C ARG A 169 7.01 -3.92 -8.28
N VAL A 170 6.68 -4.54 -7.16
CA VAL A 170 5.66 -5.59 -7.07
C VAL A 170 4.80 -5.31 -5.85
N ALA A 171 3.51 -5.07 -6.06
CA ALA A 171 2.53 -4.95 -4.98
C ALA A 171 1.15 -5.32 -5.51
N ARG A 172 0.26 -5.74 -4.60
CA ARG A 172 -1.16 -6.00 -4.85
C ARG A 172 -1.99 -5.38 -3.74
N GLY A 173 -3.25 -5.14 -4.03
CA GLY A 173 -4.18 -4.57 -3.07
C GLY A 173 -3.81 -3.15 -2.65
N ILE A 174 -4.40 -2.71 -1.57
CA ILE A 174 -4.16 -1.38 -1.01
C ILE A 174 -2.90 -1.37 -0.16
N GLN A 175 -2.07 -0.35 -0.34
CA GLN A 175 -0.86 -0.15 0.46
C GLN A 175 -1.13 0.83 1.59
N ASN A 176 -1.36 0.32 2.81
CA ASN A 176 -1.70 1.15 3.98
C ASN A 176 -0.66 2.25 4.24
N LYS A 177 0.62 1.97 4.02
CA LYS A 177 1.70 2.97 4.14
C LYS A 177 1.51 4.20 3.24
N VAL A 178 0.91 4.02 2.05
CA VAL A 178 0.56 5.13 1.16
C VAL A 178 -0.57 5.93 1.80
N LEU A 179 -1.65 5.29 2.24
CA LEU A 179 -2.75 5.97 2.92
C LEU A 179 -2.29 6.71 4.19
N GLU A 180 -1.41 6.10 4.98
CA GLU A 180 -0.83 6.69 6.20
C GLU A 180 -0.02 7.95 5.88
N ALA A 181 0.81 7.90 4.83
CA ALA A 181 1.59 9.06 4.38
C ALA A 181 0.69 10.20 3.86
N LEU A 182 -0.31 9.87 3.02
CA LEU A 182 -1.29 10.85 2.55
C LEU A 182 -2.09 11.44 3.71
N ALA A 183 -2.46 10.62 4.71
CA ALA A 183 -3.15 11.07 5.92
C ALA A 183 -2.27 12.01 6.78
N MET A 184 -0.96 11.84 6.77
CA MET A 184 0.00 12.76 7.39
C MET A 184 0.18 14.07 6.59
N GLY A 185 -0.49 14.22 5.44
CA GLY A 185 -0.31 15.37 4.55
C GLY A 185 1.08 15.39 3.90
N LEU A 186 1.71 14.22 3.72
CA LEU A 186 3.02 14.15 3.08
C LEU A 186 2.88 14.07 1.57
N PRO A 187 3.63 14.88 0.82
CA PRO A 187 3.79 14.64 -0.61
C PRO A 187 4.38 13.25 -0.80
N THR A 188 3.71 12.43 -1.62
CA THR A 188 4.05 11.02 -1.78
C THR A 188 4.36 10.71 -3.24
N VAL A 189 5.51 10.08 -3.46
CA VAL A 189 5.92 9.52 -4.76
C VAL A 189 5.93 8.01 -4.67
N GLY A 190 5.19 7.34 -5.54
CA GLY A 190 5.12 5.88 -5.59
C GLY A 190 5.13 5.35 -7.00
N THR A 191 5.37 4.05 -7.14
CA THR A 191 5.18 3.35 -8.42
C THR A 191 3.70 3.09 -8.68
N THR A 192 3.35 2.78 -9.92
CA THR A 192 2.00 2.29 -10.27
C THR A 192 1.61 1.11 -9.38
N SER A 193 2.53 0.15 -9.14
CA SER A 193 2.26 -1.00 -8.26
C SER A 193 1.93 -0.58 -6.82
N ALA A 194 2.58 0.46 -6.29
CA ALA A 194 2.34 0.94 -4.93
C ALA A 194 1.01 1.68 -4.78
N THR A 195 0.56 2.38 -5.82
CA THR A 195 -0.58 3.30 -5.77
C THR A 195 -1.87 2.74 -6.37
N GLN A 196 -1.81 1.66 -7.17
CA GLN A 196 -2.96 1.08 -7.91
C GLN A 196 -4.16 0.71 -7.04
N GLY A 197 -3.97 0.48 -5.74
CA GLY A 197 -5.05 0.20 -4.79
C GLY A 197 -5.64 1.45 -4.13
N VAL A 198 -5.08 2.63 -4.39
CA VAL A 198 -5.55 3.91 -3.86
C VAL A 198 -6.29 4.65 -4.97
N GLU A 199 -7.58 4.96 -4.75
CA GLU A 199 -8.47 5.56 -5.76
C GLU A 199 -8.31 7.10 -5.87
N GLY A 200 -7.10 7.58 -5.73
CA GLY A 200 -6.73 8.98 -5.94
C GLY A 200 -6.33 9.28 -7.38
N THR A 201 -6.12 10.54 -7.67
CA THR A 201 -5.72 11.03 -9.00
C THR A 201 -4.22 11.28 -9.03
N PRO A 202 -3.45 10.53 -9.85
CA PRO A 202 -2.03 10.82 -10.06
C PRO A 202 -1.78 12.27 -10.48
N GLY A 203 -0.75 12.89 -9.91
CA GLY A 203 -0.43 14.30 -10.12
C GLY A 203 -1.23 15.29 -9.27
N THR A 204 -2.34 14.84 -8.65
CA THR A 204 -3.18 15.67 -7.78
C THR A 204 -3.08 15.23 -6.31
N ASP A 205 -3.26 13.95 -6.04
CA ASP A 205 -3.29 13.40 -4.68
C ASP A 205 -1.95 12.72 -4.31
N TYR A 206 -1.24 12.23 -5.29
CA TYR A 206 0.11 11.65 -5.19
C TYR A 206 0.79 11.66 -6.56
N ILE A 207 2.10 11.41 -6.58
CA ILE A 207 2.87 11.31 -7.83
C ILE A 207 3.14 9.83 -8.14
N VAL A 208 3.11 9.48 -9.44
CA VAL A 208 3.45 8.13 -9.93
C VAL A 208 4.66 8.19 -10.84
N ALA A 209 5.66 7.35 -10.55
CA ALA A 209 6.84 7.17 -11.39
C ALA A 209 7.33 5.72 -11.30
N ASP A 210 7.55 5.07 -12.43
CA ASP A 210 7.87 3.63 -12.50
C ASP A 210 9.34 3.34 -12.83
N ASP A 211 10.07 4.29 -13.39
CA ASP A 211 11.51 4.16 -13.61
C ASP A 211 12.35 5.02 -12.66
N ALA A 212 13.63 4.69 -12.52
CA ALA A 212 14.51 5.30 -11.53
C ALA A 212 14.75 6.80 -11.79
N GLN A 213 14.84 7.20 -13.06
CA GLN A 213 15.11 8.59 -13.41
C GLN A 213 13.90 9.45 -13.16
N ASP A 214 12.72 9.05 -13.64
CA ASP A 214 11.46 9.78 -13.44
C ASP A 214 11.13 9.87 -11.94
N PHE A 215 11.34 8.79 -11.19
CA PHE A 215 11.13 8.78 -9.74
C PHE A 215 12.06 9.79 -9.04
N ALA A 216 13.34 9.79 -9.41
CA ALA A 216 14.30 10.74 -8.86
C ALA A 216 13.93 12.19 -9.21
N ASP A 217 13.53 12.46 -10.45
CA ASP A 217 13.19 13.81 -10.92
C ASP A 217 11.97 14.36 -10.19
N GLU A 218 10.93 13.55 -9.95
CA GLU A 218 9.76 13.96 -9.18
C GLU A 218 10.10 14.23 -7.71
N VAL A 219 10.92 13.39 -7.07
CA VAL A 219 11.39 13.64 -5.70
C VAL A 219 12.23 14.93 -5.64
N ILE A 220 13.15 15.15 -6.58
CA ILE A 220 13.98 16.36 -6.64
C ILE A 220 13.10 17.61 -6.78
N LYS A 221 12.07 17.57 -7.61
CA LYS A 221 11.13 18.68 -7.79
C LYS A 221 10.46 19.04 -6.47
N LEU A 222 9.91 18.05 -5.74
CA LEU A 222 9.28 18.28 -4.44
C LEU A 222 10.25 18.80 -3.38
N LEU A 223 11.50 18.30 -3.36
CA LEU A 223 12.52 18.78 -2.42
C LEU A 223 13.00 20.21 -2.72
N ARG A 224 12.97 20.64 -3.98
CA ARG A 224 13.37 21.99 -4.40
C ARG A 224 12.25 23.01 -4.30
N ASP A 225 11.01 22.56 -4.33
CA ASP A 225 9.82 23.38 -4.16
C ASP A 225 8.96 22.86 -2.99
N PRO A 226 9.31 23.24 -1.74
CA PRO A 226 8.55 22.85 -0.56
C PRO A 226 7.12 23.41 -0.52
N GLU A 227 6.81 24.45 -1.29
CA GLU A 227 5.44 24.99 -1.38
C GLU A 227 4.56 24.09 -2.23
N GLU A 228 5.04 23.63 -3.38
CA GLU A 228 4.36 22.62 -4.17
C GLU A 228 4.24 21.29 -3.41
N GLY A 229 5.29 20.88 -2.67
CA GLY A 229 5.23 19.73 -1.79
C GLY A 229 4.10 19.82 -0.76
N ARG A 230 3.97 20.96 -0.07
CA ARG A 230 2.87 21.20 0.88
C ARG A 230 1.51 21.19 0.19
N ALA A 231 1.39 21.88 -0.94
CA ALA A 231 0.13 21.92 -1.70
C ALA A 231 -0.32 20.53 -2.14
N LEU A 232 0.61 19.65 -2.57
CA LEU A 232 0.33 18.24 -2.87
C LEU A 232 -0.10 17.49 -1.60
N GLY A 233 0.61 17.67 -0.48
CA GLY A 233 0.28 17.05 0.80
C GLY A 233 -1.10 17.46 1.33
N ASP A 234 -1.47 18.73 1.21
CA ASP A 234 -2.80 19.22 1.60
C ASP A 234 -3.93 18.59 0.76
N ARG A 235 -3.73 18.47 -0.56
CA ARG A 235 -4.67 17.79 -1.45
C ARG A 235 -4.78 16.30 -1.10
N ALA A 236 -3.64 15.64 -0.88
CA ALA A 236 -3.57 14.25 -0.47
C ALA A 236 -4.35 13.99 0.84
N ARG A 237 -4.16 14.87 1.82
CA ARG A 237 -4.87 14.81 3.11
C ARG A 237 -6.37 14.96 2.92
N ALA A 238 -6.83 15.96 2.19
CA ALA A 238 -8.25 16.20 1.92
C ALA A 238 -8.90 15.00 1.21
N PHE A 239 -8.21 14.43 0.22
CA PHE A 239 -8.65 13.22 -0.48
C PHE A 239 -8.85 12.03 0.48
N VAL A 240 -7.88 11.78 1.37
CA VAL A 240 -7.96 10.64 2.30
C VAL A 240 -9.01 10.89 3.39
N GLU A 241 -9.17 12.12 3.85
CA GLU A 241 -10.24 12.49 4.79
C GLU A 241 -11.63 12.26 4.22
N GLU A 242 -11.84 12.56 2.94
CA GLU A 242 -13.10 12.34 2.26
C GLU A 242 -13.41 10.86 2.04
N LYS A 243 -12.42 10.10 1.55
CA LYS A 243 -12.69 8.74 1.03
C LYS A 243 -12.25 7.58 1.93
N TYR A 244 -11.28 7.80 2.82
CA TYR A 244 -10.61 6.72 3.55
C TYR A 244 -10.77 6.80 5.07
N ARG A 245 -11.70 7.60 5.59
CA ARG A 245 -12.12 7.45 6.99
C ARG A 245 -12.75 6.08 7.20
N TRP A 246 -12.44 5.44 8.32
CA TRP A 246 -13.00 4.11 8.62
C TRP A 246 -14.53 4.09 8.55
N ASP A 247 -15.21 5.12 9.07
CA ASP A 247 -16.67 5.22 9.03
C ASP A 247 -17.21 5.18 7.58
N ASN A 248 -16.55 5.92 6.67
CA ASN A 248 -16.94 5.93 5.26
C ASN A 248 -16.65 4.59 4.56
N CYS A 249 -15.52 3.95 4.91
CA CYS A 249 -15.12 2.68 4.31
C CYS A 249 -15.99 1.51 4.77
N LEU A 250 -16.49 1.54 6.01
CA LEU A 250 -17.28 0.46 6.60
C LEU A 250 -18.79 0.60 6.33
N SER A 251 -19.28 1.77 5.94
CA SER A 251 -20.73 2.00 5.72
C SER A 251 -21.39 0.98 4.77
N PRO A 252 -20.77 0.48 3.68
CA PRO A 252 -21.39 -0.57 2.87
C PRO A 252 -21.57 -1.90 3.62
N LEU A 253 -20.72 -2.19 4.59
CA LEU A 253 -20.84 -3.40 5.41
C LEU A 253 -22.00 -3.26 6.41
N ASP A 254 -22.22 -2.07 6.96
CA ASP A 254 -23.33 -1.82 7.90
C ASP A 254 -24.69 -2.08 7.21
N GLU A 255 -24.86 -1.67 5.95
CA GLU A 255 -26.07 -1.93 5.17
C GLU A 255 -26.37 -3.44 5.04
N VAL A 256 -25.34 -4.25 4.79
CA VAL A 256 -25.49 -5.71 4.69
C VAL A 256 -25.83 -6.32 6.05
N LEU A 257 -25.18 -5.88 7.12
CA LEU A 257 -25.44 -6.37 8.48
C LEU A 257 -26.85 -6.04 8.96
N GLU A 258 -27.33 -4.84 8.68
CA GLU A 258 -28.72 -4.44 8.98
C GLU A 258 -29.73 -5.29 8.20
N GLY A 259 -29.47 -5.55 6.91
CA GLY A 259 -30.30 -6.42 6.09
C GLY A 259 -30.42 -7.84 6.66
N ILE A 260 -29.30 -8.43 7.09
CA ILE A 260 -29.27 -9.76 7.71
C ILE A 260 -30.05 -9.77 9.03
N THR A 261 -29.86 -8.74 9.86
CA THR A 261 -30.51 -8.64 11.18
C THR A 261 -32.02 -8.49 11.06
N ASN A 262 -32.51 -7.76 10.07
CA ASN A 262 -33.94 -7.58 9.83
C ASN A 262 -34.59 -8.88 9.30
N HIS A 263 -33.95 -9.61 8.41
CA HIS A 263 -34.43 -10.91 7.93
C HIS A 263 -34.49 -11.96 9.05
N ALA A 264 -33.55 -11.93 9.99
CA ALA A 264 -33.56 -12.84 11.14
C ALA A 264 -34.74 -12.56 12.10
N LYS A 265 -35.14 -11.30 12.26
CA LYS A 265 -36.31 -10.93 13.08
C LYS A 265 -37.64 -11.30 12.44
N ASP A 266 -37.73 -11.23 11.11
CA ASP A 266 -38.95 -11.59 10.36
C ASP A 266 -39.14 -13.10 10.20
N SER A 267 -38.10 -13.91 10.48
CA SER A 267 -38.11 -15.37 10.36
C SER A 267 -38.30 -16.11 11.68
N ASP A 268 -38.49 -15.44 12.81
CA ASP A 268 -38.82 -16.06 14.09
C ASP A 268 -40.35 -16.04 14.28
N PRO A 269 -41.07 -17.14 14.01
CA PRO A 269 -42.51 -17.23 14.25
C PRO A 269 -42.70 -17.46 15.76
N SER A 270 -43.16 -16.44 16.45
CA SER A 270 -43.72 -16.50 17.81
C SER A 270 -44.79 -17.59 18.01
#